data_3908442084ba4b81f4b9dca9db95adea
#
_entry.id   3908442084ba4b81f4b9dca9db95adea
#
_cell.length_a   1.000
_cell.length_b   1.000
_cell.length_c   1.000
_cell.angle_alpha   90.00
_cell.angle_beta   90.00
_cell.angle_gamma   90.00
#
_symmetry.space_group_name_H-M   'P 1'
#
loop_
_entity.id
_entity.type
_entity.pdbx_description
1 polymer ?
#
loop_
_entity_poly.entity_id
_entity_poly.type
_entity_poly.pdbx_seq_one_letter_code
_entity_poly.pdbx_strand_id
1 'polypeptide(L)' 'AKDEGKTEGLAEGRAEGLLEGMRLMAANLKRQGIDVKAISTASGLSEEEINSL' A
#
# COMPACT_ATOMS: atom_id res chain seq x y z
N ALA A 1 20.78 -14.15 6.29
CA ALA A 1 21.75 -14.43 5.31
C ALA A 1 21.20 -15.24 4.15
N LYS A 2 21.33 -16.57 4.19
CA LYS A 2 20.87 -17.39 3.07
C LYS A 2 19.36 -17.38 2.91
N ASP A 3 18.67 -17.31 4.01
CA ASP A 3 17.22 -17.31 4.01
C ASP A 3 16.64 -15.98 3.54
N GLU A 4 17.45 -14.94 3.57
CA GLU A 4 17.02 -13.63 3.14
C GLU A 4 16.64 -13.59 1.65
N GLY A 5 17.41 -14.27 0.80
CA GLY A 5 17.11 -14.31 -0.61
C GLY A 5 15.76 -14.96 -0.91
N LYS A 6 15.47 -16.09 -0.26
CA LYS A 6 14.18 -16.76 -0.40
C LYS A 6 13.06 -15.93 0.20
N THR A 7 13.35 -15.35 1.35
CA THR A 7 12.37 -14.52 2.04
C THR A 7 12.01 -13.30 1.21
N GLU A 8 12.98 -12.71 0.54
CA GLU A 8 12.74 -11.56 -0.33
C GLU A 8 11.80 -11.90 -1.49
N GLY A 9 12.02 -13.04 -2.13
CA GLY A 9 11.16 -13.46 -3.23
C GLY A 9 9.72 -13.65 -2.79
N LEU A 10 9.51 -14.31 -1.66
CA LEU A 10 8.19 -14.52 -1.10
C LEU A 10 7.59 -13.20 -0.61
N ALA A 11 8.42 -12.36 -0.02
CA ALA A 11 7.99 -11.06 0.48
C ALA A 11 7.54 -10.14 -0.65
N GLU A 12 8.21 -10.17 -1.79
CA GLU A 12 7.81 -9.38 -2.95
C GLU A 12 6.43 -9.77 -3.44
N GLY A 13 6.14 -11.05 -3.57
CA GLY A 13 4.83 -11.51 -3.99
C GLY A 13 3.74 -11.10 -3.02
N ARG A 14 4.00 -11.23 -1.73
CA ARG A 14 3.06 -10.81 -0.70
C ARG A 14 2.91 -9.30 -0.66
N ALA A 15 4.02 -8.58 -0.84
CA ALA A 15 4.01 -7.14 -0.83
C ALA A 15 3.17 -6.58 -1.97
N GLU A 16 3.24 -7.17 -3.15
CA GLU A 16 2.43 -6.76 -4.28
C GLU A 16 0.94 -6.93 -4.00
N GLY A 17 0.54 -8.07 -3.46
CA GLY A 17 -0.85 -8.31 -3.09
C GLY A 17 -1.33 -7.37 -2.01
N LEU A 18 -0.49 -7.11 -1.00
CA LEU A 18 -0.80 -6.17 0.05
C LEU A 18 -0.92 -4.75 -0.48
N LEU A 19 -0.01 -4.37 -1.38
CA LEU A 19 -0.04 -3.04 -1.98
C LEU A 19 -1.30 -2.82 -2.79
N GLU A 20 -1.72 -3.80 -3.56
CA GLU A 20 -2.96 -3.72 -4.30
C GLU A 20 -4.16 -3.55 -3.37
N GLY A 21 -4.20 -4.34 -2.30
CA GLY A 21 -5.25 -4.22 -1.30
C GLY A 21 -5.25 -2.86 -0.63
N MET A 22 -4.07 -2.35 -0.28
CA MET A 22 -3.92 -1.03 0.31
C MET A 22 -4.37 0.07 -0.65
N ARG A 23 -4.02 -0.06 -1.92
CA ARG A 23 -4.43 0.91 -2.95
C ARG A 23 -5.94 0.93 -3.13
N LEU A 24 -6.55 -0.25 -3.17
CA LEU A 24 -8.01 -0.33 -3.27
C LEU A 24 -8.69 0.31 -2.07
N MET A 25 -8.18 0.01 -0.88
CA MET A 25 -8.71 0.60 0.34
C MET A 25 -8.53 2.12 0.33
N ALA A 26 -7.33 2.58 -0.03
CA ALA A 26 -7.04 4.00 -0.09
C ALA A 26 -7.92 4.71 -1.12
N ALA A 27 -8.13 4.10 -2.28
CA ALA A 27 -9.01 4.65 -3.30
C ALA A 27 -10.45 4.78 -2.80
N ASN A 28 -10.93 3.78 -2.07
CA ASN A 28 -12.26 3.81 -1.47
C ASN A 28 -12.37 4.92 -0.43
N LEU A 29 -11.36 5.06 0.42
CA LEU A 29 -11.33 6.12 1.43
C LEU A 29 -11.30 7.50 0.78
N LYS A 30 -10.56 7.63 -0.31
CA LYS A 30 -10.49 8.87 -1.07
C LYS A 30 -11.86 9.24 -1.63
N ARG A 31 -12.59 8.26 -2.16
CA ARG A 31 -13.95 8.47 -2.67
C ARG A 31 -14.91 8.91 -1.58
N GLN A 32 -14.70 8.43 -0.37
CA GLN A 32 -15.51 8.79 0.77
C GLN A 32 -15.22 10.20 1.28
N GLY A 33 -14.23 10.86 0.72
CA GLY A 33 -13.88 12.21 1.10
C GLY A 33 -12.94 12.29 2.28
N ILE A 34 -12.28 11.19 2.60
CA ILE A 34 -11.31 11.18 3.71
C ILE A 34 -10.04 11.90 3.25
N ASP A 35 -9.45 12.66 4.16
CA ASP A 35 -8.25 13.44 3.88
C ASP A 35 -7.10 12.53 3.46
N VAL A 36 -6.38 12.95 2.43
CA VAL A 36 -5.24 12.22 1.90
C VAL A 36 -4.19 11.96 2.97
N LYS A 37 -3.96 12.92 3.86
CA LYS A 37 -3.03 12.74 4.97
C LYS A 37 -3.44 11.60 5.90
N ALA A 38 -4.72 11.52 6.20
CA ALA A 38 -5.25 10.45 7.03
C ALA A 38 -5.12 9.10 6.33
N ILE A 39 -5.40 9.06 5.04
CA ILE A 39 -5.26 7.85 4.24
C ILE A 39 -3.81 7.42 4.18
N SER A 40 -2.90 8.36 3.97
CA SER A 40 -1.46 8.10 3.94
C SER A 40 -0.99 7.48 5.26
N THR A 41 -1.40 8.04 6.37
CA THR A 41 -1.05 7.53 7.69
C THR A 41 -1.61 6.13 7.93
N ALA A 42 -2.85 5.91 7.53
CA ALA A 42 -3.52 4.64 7.75
C ALA A 42 -2.99 3.53 6.84
N SER A 43 -2.70 3.85 5.59
CA SER A 43 -2.27 2.86 4.61
C SER A 43 -0.76 2.72 4.48
N GLY A 44 -0.02 3.71 4.92
CA GLY A 44 1.42 3.75 4.70
C GLY A 44 1.84 4.15 3.30
N LEU A 45 0.88 4.50 2.45
CA LEU A 45 1.17 5.00 1.11
C LEU A 45 1.50 6.48 1.15
N SER A 46 2.27 6.95 0.17
CA SER A 46 2.57 8.36 0.07
C SER A 46 1.35 9.12 -0.44
N GLU A 47 1.30 10.40 -0.14
CA GLU A 47 0.21 11.26 -0.62
C GLU A 47 0.16 11.28 -2.15
N GLU A 48 1.33 11.25 -2.79
CA GLU A 48 1.42 11.19 -4.24
C GLU A 48 0.77 9.93 -4.81
N GLU A 49 1.03 8.80 -4.19
CA GLU A 49 0.42 7.53 -4.60
C GLU A 49 -1.09 7.58 -4.45
N ILE A 50 -1.56 8.13 -3.35
CA ILE A 50 -2.99 8.24 -3.09
C ILE A 50 -3.65 9.18 -4.11
N ASN A 51 -3.00 10.27 -4.43
CA ASN A 51 -3.53 11.22 -5.42
C ASN A 51 -3.60 10.61 -6.82
N SER A 52 -2.78 9.60 -7.09
CA SER A 52 -2.77 8.90 -8.38
C SER A 52 -3.86 7.83 -8.49
N LEU A 53 -4.51 7.52 -7.41
CA LEU A 53 -5.55 6.47 -7.41
C LEU A 53 -6.87 6.92 -8.02
#